data_de7dff6b86ad1bc0b3049e963fe28b17
#
_entry.id   de7dff6b86ad1bc0b3049e963fe28b17
#
_cell.length_a   1.000
_cell.length_b   1.000
_cell.length_c   1.000
_cell.angle_alpha   90.00
_cell.angle_beta   90.00
_cell.angle_gamma   90.00
#
_symmetry.space_group_name_H-M   'P 1'
#
loop_
_entity.id
_entity.type
_entity.pdbx_description
1 polymer ?
#
loop_
_entity_poly.entity_id
_entity_poly.type
_entity_poly.pdbx_seq_one_letter_code
_entity_poly.pdbx_strand_id
1 'polypeptide(L)'
;MSLYGSDDSNANKTKAGIGVATDSQTKTIVYIDETEAALAQNKNRGLNAPGWWSYFTYNDSAGNPRHKAEQVVFIAGGEANSGETQADDTLAGDFLSTVSISTQPSDASKAANGSNTQAFSVVAVPTGAASAIDGAANAGQTANRTAGTYVITGTGGTGNNIKVTVVVAANGSASTTLTAKGGGYTDNDTITLSRTGTYGGASDITVNVNGVGATATYQWQVSTDGTNFTNTTTGTNSTTATYTTAAVVAGDNGNKYRCIVGTSQGATKVTSSAATLTVT
;
A
#
# COMPACT_ATOMS: atom_id res chain seq x y z
N MET A 1 10.02 4.96 -15.00
CA MET A 1 10.12 6.45 -15.01
C MET A 1 11.36 6.83 -14.22
N SER A 2 12.23 7.66 -14.78
CA SER A 2 13.44 8.07 -14.07
C SER A 2 13.10 9.16 -13.06
N LEU A 3 13.48 8.98 -11.81
CA LEU A 3 13.43 10.00 -10.77
C LEU A 3 14.55 11.06 -10.94
N TYR A 4 15.01 11.26 -12.16
CA TYR A 4 16.07 12.23 -12.44
C TYR A 4 15.52 13.59 -12.77
N GLY A 5 16.24 14.61 -12.40
CA GLY A 5 16.13 15.91 -13.02
C GLY A 5 16.56 15.82 -14.48
N SER A 6 15.60 15.94 -15.39
CA SER A 6 15.84 15.68 -16.82
C SER A 6 16.49 16.85 -17.56
N ASP A 7 16.66 17.96 -16.91
CA ASP A 7 17.29 19.16 -17.48
C ASP A 7 18.78 19.25 -17.19
N ASP A 8 19.25 18.29 -16.44
CA ASP A 8 20.65 18.23 -16.10
C ASP A 8 21.44 17.66 -17.28
N SER A 9 21.95 18.54 -18.09
CA SER A 9 22.88 18.22 -19.18
C SER A 9 24.27 17.87 -18.66
N ASN A 10 24.46 17.91 -17.34
CA ASN A 10 25.76 17.74 -16.77
C ASN A 10 25.97 16.34 -16.17
N ALA A 11 27.22 15.94 -16.06
CA ALA A 11 27.60 14.59 -15.65
C ALA A 11 27.21 14.22 -14.20
N ASN A 12 26.71 15.19 -13.42
CA ASN A 12 26.25 14.99 -12.05
C ASN A 12 24.79 14.56 -11.95
N LYS A 13 24.20 14.01 -13.01
CA LYS A 13 22.90 13.36 -12.95
C LYS A 13 22.94 12.28 -11.90
N THR A 14 22.52 12.66 -10.74
CA THR A 14 22.32 11.69 -9.69
C THR A 14 21.05 10.92 -10.00
N LYS A 15 21.15 9.62 -10.06
CA LYS A 15 20.00 8.80 -9.92
C LYS A 15 19.29 9.28 -8.65
N ALA A 16 18.10 9.78 -8.78
CA ALA A 16 17.33 10.16 -7.65
C ALA A 16 16.81 8.87 -6.97
N GLY A 17 17.64 8.26 -6.19
CA GLY A 17 17.15 7.59 -5.02
C GLY A 17 16.40 8.62 -4.19
N ILE A 18 15.37 8.20 -3.51
CA ILE A 18 14.60 9.05 -2.60
C ILE A 18 15.60 9.74 -1.67
N GLY A 19 15.72 11.05 -1.77
CA GLY A 19 16.47 11.87 -0.82
C GLY A 19 17.95 12.08 -1.07
N VAL A 20 18.52 11.72 -2.24
CA VAL A 20 19.93 12.00 -2.51
C VAL A 20 20.08 13.22 -3.41
N ALA A 21 20.36 14.36 -2.81
CA ALA A 21 20.95 15.50 -3.52
C ALA A 21 22.47 15.40 -3.39
N THR A 22 23.19 15.31 -4.49
CA THR A 22 24.67 15.34 -4.50
C THR A 22 25.25 16.70 -4.85
N ASP A 23 24.36 17.64 -5.12
CA ASP A 23 24.70 19.04 -5.35
C ASP A 23 23.79 19.94 -4.50
N SER A 24 23.72 21.21 -4.79
CA SER A 24 22.88 22.18 -4.08
C SER A 24 21.36 21.99 -4.26
N GLN A 25 20.92 20.90 -4.89
CA GLN A 25 19.51 20.64 -5.14
C GLN A 25 18.88 19.89 -3.95
N THR A 26 17.80 20.42 -3.43
CA THR A 26 16.98 19.73 -2.43
C THR A 26 15.81 19.03 -3.13
N LYS A 27 15.77 17.71 -3.02
CA LYS A 27 14.68 16.88 -3.55
C LYS A 27 13.78 16.41 -2.42
N THR A 28 12.49 16.49 -2.65
CA THR A 28 11.47 16.06 -1.70
C THR A 28 10.46 15.18 -2.41
N ILE A 29 10.14 14.05 -1.83
CA ILE A 29 9.03 13.21 -2.27
C ILE A 29 7.82 13.60 -1.43
N VAL A 30 6.73 13.99 -2.09
CA VAL A 30 5.49 14.39 -1.45
C VAL A 30 4.31 13.65 -2.06
N TYR A 31 3.32 13.34 -1.23
CA TYR A 31 2.02 12.91 -1.70
C TYR A 31 1.09 14.11 -1.74
N ILE A 32 0.38 14.28 -2.86
CA ILE A 32 -0.60 15.34 -3.07
C ILE A 32 -1.96 14.69 -3.23
N ASP A 33 -2.92 15.06 -2.40
CA ASP A 33 -4.32 14.64 -2.55
C ASP A 33 -5.08 15.59 -3.52
N GLU A 34 -6.33 15.28 -3.78
CA GLU A 34 -7.16 16.09 -4.68
C GLU A 34 -7.32 17.54 -4.21
N THR A 35 -7.42 17.74 -2.90
CA THR A 35 -7.59 19.07 -2.29
C THR A 35 -6.30 19.88 -2.46
N GLU A 36 -5.16 19.27 -2.18
CA GLU A 36 -3.86 19.91 -2.32
C GLU A 36 -3.52 20.20 -3.78
N ALA A 37 -3.85 19.29 -4.70
CA ALA A 37 -3.66 19.48 -6.14
C ALA A 37 -4.48 20.65 -6.68
N ALA A 38 -5.61 20.98 -6.06
CA ALA A 38 -6.45 22.11 -6.43
C ALA A 38 -5.88 23.47 -5.98
N LEU A 39 -4.98 23.50 -4.99
CA LEU A 39 -4.41 24.74 -4.46
C LEU A 39 -3.56 25.47 -5.51
N ALA A 40 -3.77 26.76 -5.66
CA ALA A 40 -3.04 27.59 -6.63
C ALA A 40 -1.51 27.52 -6.43
N GLN A 41 -1.05 27.49 -5.18
CA GLN A 41 0.38 27.37 -4.85
C GLN A 41 1.01 26.06 -5.35
N ASN A 42 0.27 24.95 -5.27
CA ASN A 42 0.76 23.66 -5.75
C ASN A 42 0.71 23.58 -7.28
N LYS A 43 -0.33 24.12 -7.90
CA LYS A 43 -0.40 24.25 -9.38
C LYS A 43 0.77 25.07 -9.93
N ASN A 44 1.13 26.16 -9.28
CA ASN A 44 2.26 26.99 -9.68
C ASN A 44 3.62 26.29 -9.54
N ARG A 45 3.70 25.24 -8.70
CA ARG A 45 4.87 24.37 -8.55
C ARG A 45 4.84 23.16 -9.47
N GLY A 46 3.81 23.00 -10.28
CA GLY A 46 3.61 21.83 -11.14
C GLY A 46 2.97 20.62 -10.45
N LEU A 47 2.60 20.72 -9.17
CA LEU A 47 1.92 19.68 -8.39
C LEU A 47 0.41 19.76 -8.65
N ASN A 48 -0.03 19.39 -9.85
CA ASN A 48 -1.36 19.71 -10.38
C ASN A 48 -2.30 18.51 -10.50
N ALA A 49 -1.92 17.36 -9.97
CA ALA A 49 -2.74 16.16 -9.94
C ALA A 49 -2.47 15.36 -8.65
N PRO A 50 -3.44 14.59 -8.16
CA PRO A 50 -3.23 13.68 -7.04
C PRO A 50 -2.14 12.65 -7.35
N GLY A 51 -1.39 12.27 -6.33
CA GLY A 51 -0.37 11.25 -6.45
C GLY A 51 0.95 11.61 -5.77
N TRP A 52 1.93 10.77 -6.00
CA TRP A 52 3.29 10.99 -5.52
C TRP A 52 4.09 11.84 -6.49
N TRP A 53 4.82 12.80 -5.96
CA TRP A 53 5.61 13.74 -6.72
C TRP A 53 7.03 13.83 -6.18
N SER A 54 8.00 13.82 -7.08
CA SER A 54 9.35 14.30 -6.82
C SER A 54 9.38 15.80 -7.13
N TYR A 55 9.59 16.59 -6.10
CA TYR A 55 9.69 18.05 -6.20
C TYR A 55 11.09 18.51 -5.78
N PHE A 56 11.72 19.35 -6.58
CA PHE A 56 13.02 19.89 -6.24
C PHE A 56 13.19 21.33 -6.72
N THR A 57 14.07 22.01 -6.03
CA THR A 57 14.49 23.37 -6.36
C THR A 57 15.95 23.36 -6.82
N TYR A 58 16.26 24.15 -7.79
CA TYR A 58 17.63 24.34 -8.28
C TYR A 58 17.81 25.79 -8.70
N ASN A 59 19.05 26.24 -8.83
CA ASN A 59 19.36 27.53 -9.41
C ASN A 59 19.73 27.34 -10.88
N ASP A 60 19.20 28.20 -11.76
CA ASP A 60 19.62 28.26 -13.16
C ASP A 60 21.03 28.83 -13.26
N SER A 61 21.57 28.86 -14.48
CA SER A 61 22.92 29.38 -14.75
C SER A 61 23.12 30.87 -14.38
N ALA A 62 22.03 31.60 -14.17
CA ALA A 62 22.04 32.99 -13.72
C ALA A 62 21.85 33.10 -12.19
N GLY A 63 21.76 31.99 -11.46
CA GLY A 63 21.57 31.95 -10.01
C GLY A 63 20.12 32.13 -9.55
N ASN A 64 19.14 32.15 -10.46
CA ASN A 64 17.74 32.31 -10.08
C ASN A 64 17.14 30.99 -9.63
N PRO A 65 16.33 30.96 -8.54
CA PRO A 65 15.68 29.75 -8.09
C PRO A 65 14.63 29.26 -9.09
N ARG A 66 14.70 28.00 -9.43
CA ARG A 66 13.76 27.29 -10.29
C ARG A 66 13.17 26.10 -9.55
N HIS A 67 12.00 25.67 -9.99
CA HIS A 67 11.29 24.52 -9.42
C HIS A 67 10.97 23.53 -10.52
N LYS A 68 11.06 22.25 -10.19
CA LYS A 68 10.62 21.16 -11.05
C LYS A 68 9.85 20.15 -10.23
N ALA A 69 8.74 19.69 -10.78
CA ALA A 69 7.94 18.63 -10.22
C ALA A 69 7.72 17.53 -11.27
N GLU A 70 7.95 16.29 -10.89
CA GLU A 70 7.72 15.12 -11.73
C GLU A 70 6.83 14.15 -10.97
N GLN A 71 5.77 13.67 -11.60
CA GLN A 71 4.92 12.64 -10.99
C GLN A 71 5.69 11.33 -10.89
N VAL A 72 5.70 10.75 -9.72
CA VAL A 72 6.40 9.50 -9.44
C VAL A 72 5.43 8.36 -9.59
N VAL A 73 5.72 7.46 -10.50
CA VAL A 73 5.00 6.18 -10.62
C VAL A 73 5.88 5.12 -9.98
N PHE A 74 5.45 4.59 -8.86
CA PHE A 74 6.08 3.42 -8.26
C PHE A 74 5.62 2.18 -9.02
N ILE A 75 6.55 1.49 -9.63
CA ILE A 75 6.29 0.21 -10.30
C ILE A 75 6.80 -0.88 -9.38
N ALA A 76 5.91 -1.78 -8.98
CA ALA A 76 6.32 -2.95 -8.22
C ALA A 76 7.37 -3.73 -9.01
N GLY A 77 8.52 -3.91 -8.42
CA GLY A 77 9.59 -4.69 -9.00
C GLY A 77 10.26 -4.09 -10.22
N GLY A 78 10.46 -2.79 -10.22
CA GLY A 78 11.46 -2.23 -11.10
C GLY A 78 12.74 -3.04 -10.95
N GLU A 79 13.18 -3.70 -12.02
CA GLU A 79 14.44 -4.41 -11.99
C GLU A 79 15.53 -3.40 -11.62
N ALA A 80 16.30 -3.73 -10.58
CA ALA A 80 17.51 -3.00 -10.29
C ALA A 80 18.38 -3.04 -11.55
N ASN A 81 18.61 -1.90 -12.16
CA ASN A 81 19.63 -1.81 -13.19
C ASN A 81 20.94 -2.30 -12.58
N SER A 82 21.72 -3.04 -13.35
CA SER A 82 23.01 -3.59 -12.93
C SER A 82 23.85 -2.51 -12.27
N GLY A 83 23.99 -2.54 -10.96
CA GLY A 83 24.73 -1.57 -10.15
C GLY A 83 23.89 -0.79 -9.13
N GLU A 84 22.58 -0.98 -9.06
CA GLU A 84 21.73 -0.44 -8.00
C GLU A 84 21.62 -1.42 -6.83
N THR A 85 21.67 -0.89 -5.62
CA THR A 85 21.56 -1.72 -4.43
C THR A 85 20.09 -2.07 -4.16
N GLN A 86 19.86 -3.26 -3.63
CA GLN A 86 18.54 -3.80 -3.27
C GLN A 86 17.64 -2.88 -2.41
N ALA A 87 18.19 -1.82 -1.84
CA ALA A 87 17.44 -0.86 -1.04
C ALA A 87 16.33 -0.15 -1.84
N ASP A 88 16.52 0.03 -3.14
CA ASP A 88 15.57 0.74 -3.99
C ASP A 88 14.33 -0.10 -4.32
N ASP A 89 14.50 -1.42 -4.49
CA ASP A 89 13.40 -2.35 -4.69
C ASP A 89 12.48 -2.43 -3.46
N THR A 90 13.05 -2.29 -2.28
CA THR A 90 12.31 -2.36 -1.01
C THR A 90 11.41 -1.15 -0.83
N LEU A 91 11.91 0.03 -1.19
CA LEU A 91 11.14 1.28 -1.10
C LEU A 91 10.01 1.35 -2.12
N ALA A 92 10.25 0.92 -3.36
CA ALA A 92 9.20 0.86 -4.37
C ALA A 92 8.03 -0.04 -3.94
N GLY A 93 8.32 -1.18 -3.32
CA GLY A 93 7.30 -2.07 -2.79
C GLY A 93 6.47 -1.46 -1.66
N ASP A 94 7.10 -0.67 -0.79
CA ASP A 94 6.42 -0.05 0.36
C ASP A 94 5.35 0.98 -0.05
N PHE A 95 5.47 1.59 -1.25
CA PHE A 95 4.52 2.59 -1.75
C PHE A 95 3.43 2.00 -2.65
N LEU A 96 3.55 0.75 -3.05
CA LEU A 96 2.55 0.08 -3.88
C LEU A 96 1.49 -0.58 -2.99
N SER A 97 0.62 0.23 -2.45
CA SER A 97 -0.54 -0.25 -1.71
C SER A 97 -1.82 -0.02 -2.52
N THR A 98 -2.73 -0.95 -2.45
CA THR A 98 -4.11 -0.78 -2.89
C THR A 98 -5.05 -1.21 -1.77
N VAL A 99 -6.32 -0.90 -1.90
CA VAL A 99 -7.33 -1.41 -0.99
C VAL A 99 -8.57 -1.79 -1.78
N SER A 100 -9.19 -2.90 -1.39
CA SER A 100 -10.50 -3.31 -1.87
C SER A 100 -11.44 -3.54 -0.70
N ILE A 101 -12.75 -3.54 -0.96
CA ILE A 101 -13.77 -3.88 0.04
C ILE A 101 -14.31 -5.26 -0.31
N SER A 102 -14.01 -6.26 0.52
CA SER A 102 -14.47 -7.64 0.33
C SER A 102 -15.87 -7.87 0.90
N THR A 103 -16.28 -7.10 1.91
CA THR A 103 -17.63 -7.16 2.47
C THR A 103 -18.20 -5.76 2.57
N GLN A 104 -19.31 -5.54 1.92
CA GLN A 104 -20.05 -4.27 1.91
C GLN A 104 -20.95 -4.16 3.15
N PRO A 105 -21.27 -2.95 3.61
CA PRO A 105 -22.27 -2.77 4.65
C PRO A 105 -23.66 -3.21 4.13
N SER A 106 -24.48 -3.75 5.00
CA SER A 106 -25.81 -4.23 4.67
C SER A 106 -26.90 -3.34 5.24
N ASP A 107 -28.02 -3.25 4.53
CA ASP A 107 -29.22 -2.60 5.04
C ASP A 107 -29.65 -3.18 6.39
N ALA A 108 -30.21 -2.35 7.24
CA ALA A 108 -30.61 -2.73 8.58
C ALA A 108 -31.96 -2.14 8.95
N SER A 109 -32.69 -2.84 9.84
CA SER A 109 -33.94 -2.36 10.43
C SER A 109 -33.78 -2.29 11.94
N LYS A 110 -34.28 -1.19 12.55
CA LYS A 110 -34.15 -0.94 13.98
C LYS A 110 -35.34 -0.15 14.52
N ALA A 111 -35.84 -0.57 15.67
CA ALA A 111 -36.91 0.16 16.33
C ALA A 111 -36.40 1.48 16.96
N ALA A 112 -37.18 2.56 16.81
CA ALA A 112 -36.93 3.84 17.45
C ALA A 112 -37.38 3.80 18.91
N ASN A 113 -36.46 3.59 19.84
CA ASN A 113 -36.78 3.60 21.27
C ASN A 113 -35.89 4.52 22.10
N GLY A 114 -35.05 5.35 21.44
CA GLY A 114 -34.14 6.28 22.09
C GLY A 114 -32.91 5.67 22.76
N SER A 115 -32.75 4.33 22.67
CA SER A 115 -31.57 3.63 23.21
C SER A 115 -30.96 2.60 22.25
N ASN A 116 -31.70 2.13 21.26
CA ASN A 116 -31.17 1.22 20.25
C ASN A 116 -30.14 1.90 19.36
N THR A 117 -29.04 1.23 19.09
CA THR A 117 -28.02 1.65 18.12
C THR A 117 -27.95 0.65 16.98
N GLN A 118 -27.43 1.07 15.83
CA GLN A 118 -27.18 0.20 14.69
C GLN A 118 -25.71 0.21 14.31
N ALA A 119 -25.13 -0.98 14.14
CA ALA A 119 -23.76 -1.12 13.63
C ALA A 119 -23.78 -1.40 12.12
N PHE A 120 -22.89 -0.71 11.40
CA PHE A 120 -22.58 -0.94 9.98
C PHE A 120 -21.10 -1.31 9.87
N SER A 121 -20.77 -2.33 9.09
CA SER A 121 -19.42 -2.83 8.99
C SER A 121 -18.99 -3.01 7.54
N VAL A 122 -17.71 -2.86 7.29
CA VAL A 122 -17.03 -3.22 6.04
C VAL A 122 -15.85 -4.12 6.36
N VAL A 123 -15.46 -4.98 5.41
CA VAL A 123 -14.17 -5.67 5.46
C VAL A 123 -13.32 -5.14 4.32
N ALA A 124 -12.21 -4.52 4.69
CA ALA A 124 -11.24 -3.99 3.75
C ALA A 124 -10.05 -4.95 3.63
N VAL A 125 -9.56 -5.12 2.42
CA VAL A 125 -8.37 -5.93 2.11
C VAL A 125 -7.31 -4.99 1.53
N PRO A 126 -6.38 -4.50 2.35
CA PRO A 126 -5.23 -3.74 1.87
C PRO A 126 -4.23 -4.69 1.22
N THR A 127 -3.55 -4.24 0.18
CA THR A 127 -2.36 -4.87 -0.39
C THR A 127 -1.14 -3.99 -0.18
N GLY A 128 0.04 -4.58 -0.16
CA GLY A 128 1.27 -3.79 0.03
C GLY A 128 2.51 -4.66 -0.01
N ALA A 129 3.61 -4.11 0.45
CA ALA A 129 4.85 -4.85 0.65
C ALA A 129 4.71 -5.85 1.81
N ALA A 130 5.26 -7.04 1.68
CA ALA A 130 5.27 -8.02 2.76
C ALA A 130 6.00 -7.46 4.00
N SER A 131 5.38 -7.55 5.16
CA SER A 131 6.03 -7.15 6.42
C SER A 131 7.00 -8.21 6.92
N ALA A 132 6.59 -9.47 6.83
CA ALA A 132 7.37 -10.64 7.21
C ALA A 132 6.93 -11.86 6.39
N ILE A 133 7.60 -12.97 6.56
CA ILE A 133 7.21 -14.28 6.05
C ILE A 133 7.22 -15.29 7.20
N ASP A 134 6.36 -16.29 7.11
CA ASP A 134 6.31 -17.43 8.06
C ASP A 134 6.03 -18.77 7.35
N GLY A 135 5.92 -19.81 8.14
CA GLY A 135 5.43 -21.11 7.68
C GLY A 135 6.24 -21.77 6.58
N ALA A 136 7.57 -21.83 6.68
CA ALA A 136 8.40 -22.47 5.68
C ALA A 136 8.09 -23.97 5.50
N ALA A 137 7.04 -24.28 4.73
CA ALA A 137 6.67 -25.65 4.43
C ALA A 137 7.74 -26.30 3.53
N ASN A 138 7.95 -27.60 3.71
CA ASN A 138 8.98 -28.40 3.04
C ASN A 138 10.43 -27.96 3.35
N ALA A 139 10.66 -27.14 4.39
CA ALA A 139 12.00 -26.72 4.79
C ALA A 139 12.77 -27.76 5.63
N GLY A 140 12.10 -28.82 6.10
CA GLY A 140 12.71 -29.91 6.85
C GLY A 140 13.83 -30.64 6.08
N GLN A 141 14.46 -31.59 6.73
CA GLN A 141 15.49 -32.42 6.10
C GLN A 141 14.95 -33.11 4.85
N THR A 142 15.61 -32.88 3.73
CA THR A 142 15.26 -33.51 2.45
C THR A 142 16.54 -33.93 1.72
N ALA A 143 16.57 -35.14 1.25
CA ALA A 143 17.69 -35.67 0.43
C ALA A 143 17.83 -34.83 -0.87
N ASN A 144 19.04 -34.77 -1.37
CA ASN A 144 19.41 -34.12 -2.64
C ASN A 144 19.24 -32.57 -2.66
N ARG A 145 19.16 -31.92 -1.50
CA ARG A 145 19.38 -30.47 -1.43
C ARG A 145 20.88 -30.18 -1.35
N THR A 146 21.32 -29.20 -2.09
CA THR A 146 22.68 -28.69 -2.05
C THR A 146 22.81 -27.67 -0.94
N ALA A 147 23.72 -27.89 0.01
CA ALA A 147 24.00 -26.91 1.08
C ALA A 147 24.52 -25.60 0.49
N GLY A 148 24.04 -24.49 1.01
CA GLY A 148 24.41 -23.16 0.53
C GLY A 148 23.40 -22.09 0.89
N THR A 149 23.66 -20.88 0.43
CA THR A 149 22.78 -19.72 0.59
C THR A 149 22.27 -19.29 -0.79
N TYR A 150 20.97 -19.16 -0.93
CA TYR A 150 20.30 -18.86 -2.19
C TYR A 150 19.34 -17.69 -1.98
N VAL A 151 19.48 -16.63 -2.78
CA VAL A 151 18.48 -15.55 -2.85
C VAL A 151 17.54 -15.88 -4.00
N ILE A 152 16.27 -16.11 -3.69
CA ILE A 152 15.28 -16.61 -4.65
C ILE A 152 14.16 -15.58 -4.78
N THR A 153 13.83 -15.19 -6.00
CA THR A 153 12.60 -14.45 -6.28
C THR A 153 11.43 -15.42 -6.15
N GLY A 154 10.56 -15.15 -5.19
CA GLY A 154 9.37 -15.96 -4.94
C GLY A 154 8.30 -15.74 -6.01
N THR A 155 7.49 -16.77 -6.24
CA THR A 155 6.35 -16.74 -7.17
C THR A 155 5.06 -17.12 -6.46
N GLY A 156 3.93 -16.66 -6.95
CA GLY A 156 2.62 -16.90 -6.33
C GLY A 156 2.15 -15.73 -5.47
N GLY A 157 0.99 -15.88 -4.84
CA GLY A 157 0.29 -14.80 -4.15
C GLY A 157 -0.28 -13.76 -5.10
N THR A 158 -0.73 -12.63 -4.55
CA THR A 158 -1.33 -11.52 -5.30
C THR A 158 -0.32 -10.49 -5.77
N GLY A 159 0.87 -10.46 -5.14
CA GLY A 159 1.94 -9.51 -5.40
C GLY A 159 3.04 -10.06 -6.31
N ASN A 160 4.15 -9.32 -6.34
CA ASN A 160 5.33 -9.71 -7.12
C ASN A 160 6.64 -9.23 -6.47
N ASN A 161 7.77 -9.76 -6.96
CA ASN A 161 9.15 -9.38 -6.62
C ASN A 161 9.57 -9.54 -5.15
N ILE A 162 8.89 -10.35 -4.38
CA ILE A 162 9.41 -10.78 -3.08
C ILE A 162 10.69 -11.59 -3.28
N LYS A 163 11.73 -11.30 -2.51
CA LYS A 163 12.95 -12.11 -2.49
C LYS A 163 13.15 -12.72 -1.11
N VAL A 164 13.50 -13.99 -1.09
CA VAL A 164 13.71 -14.75 0.13
C VAL A 164 15.08 -15.41 0.08
N THR A 165 15.87 -15.21 1.12
CA THR A 165 17.11 -15.98 1.31
C THR A 165 16.75 -17.33 1.91
N VAL A 166 17.15 -18.40 1.21
CA VAL A 166 17.07 -19.79 1.66
C VAL A 166 18.47 -20.24 2.02
N VAL A 167 18.68 -20.61 3.27
CA VAL A 167 19.95 -21.22 3.74
C VAL A 167 19.72 -22.70 3.95
N VAL A 168 20.41 -23.52 3.17
CA VAL A 168 20.37 -25.00 3.27
C VAL A 168 21.56 -25.48 4.03
N ALA A 169 21.33 -26.19 5.12
CA ALA A 169 22.37 -26.84 5.93
C ALA A 169 22.88 -28.13 5.28
N ALA A 170 24.02 -28.62 5.73
CA ALA A 170 24.63 -29.86 5.23
C ALA A 170 23.71 -31.09 5.38
N ASN A 171 22.78 -31.09 6.30
CA ASN A 171 21.78 -32.15 6.50
C ASN A 171 20.55 -32.02 5.62
N GLY A 172 20.49 -31.02 4.71
CA GLY A 172 19.38 -30.79 3.81
C GLY A 172 18.19 -29.99 4.42
N SER A 173 18.26 -29.61 5.70
CA SER A 173 17.27 -28.70 6.26
C SER A 173 17.49 -27.27 5.76
N ALA A 174 16.44 -26.47 5.68
CA ALA A 174 16.51 -25.09 5.20
C ALA A 174 15.86 -24.13 6.18
N SER A 175 16.39 -22.92 6.21
CA SER A 175 15.74 -21.76 6.85
C SER A 175 15.50 -20.67 5.81
N THR A 176 14.50 -19.82 6.06
CA THR A 176 14.07 -18.76 5.15
C THR A 176 14.09 -17.42 5.84
N THR A 177 14.52 -16.39 5.13
CA THR A 177 14.52 -15.01 5.62
C THR A 177 14.07 -14.09 4.51
N LEU A 178 13.14 -13.17 4.80
CA LEU A 178 12.69 -12.15 3.86
C LEU A 178 13.87 -11.23 3.53
N THR A 179 14.19 -11.10 2.25
CA THR A 179 15.32 -10.29 1.76
C THR A 179 14.83 -9.02 1.06
N ALA A 180 13.79 -9.14 0.22
CA ALA A 180 13.11 -8.01 -0.36
C ALA A 180 11.59 -8.21 -0.24
N LYS A 181 10.90 -7.17 0.13
CA LYS A 181 9.47 -7.20 0.50
C LYS A 181 8.53 -7.38 -0.68
N GLY A 182 8.97 -6.99 -1.91
CA GLY A 182 8.09 -6.93 -3.06
C GLY A 182 6.94 -5.95 -2.87
N GLY A 183 5.84 -6.12 -3.60
CA GLY A 183 4.67 -5.25 -3.49
C GLY A 183 3.40 -5.91 -4.01
N GLY A 184 2.24 -5.38 -3.59
CA GLY A 184 0.93 -5.86 -4.03
C GLY A 184 0.44 -7.13 -3.35
N TYR A 185 1.12 -7.59 -2.29
CA TYR A 185 0.72 -8.78 -1.53
C TYR A 185 -0.44 -8.51 -0.59
N THR A 186 -1.20 -9.56 -0.31
CA THR A 186 -2.15 -9.64 0.81
C THR A 186 -1.57 -10.51 1.92
N ASP A 187 -2.08 -10.31 3.14
CA ASP A 187 -1.75 -11.18 4.26
C ASP A 187 -2.14 -12.64 3.95
N ASN A 188 -1.29 -13.57 4.36
CA ASN A 188 -1.40 -15.01 4.09
C ASN A 188 -1.20 -15.45 2.62
N ASP A 189 -0.74 -14.57 1.72
CA ASP A 189 -0.31 -15.00 0.39
C ASP A 189 0.74 -16.09 0.47
N THR A 190 0.57 -17.17 -0.28
CA THR A 190 1.54 -18.27 -0.35
C THR A 190 2.54 -18.01 -1.47
N ILE A 191 3.81 -18.04 -1.10
CA ILE A 191 4.95 -17.78 -1.99
C ILE A 191 5.73 -19.07 -2.19
N THR A 192 5.97 -19.44 -3.43
CA THR A 192 6.77 -20.59 -3.81
C THR A 192 8.21 -20.16 -4.12
N LEU A 193 9.16 -20.83 -3.47
CA LEU A 193 10.59 -20.66 -3.65
C LEU A 193 11.10 -21.83 -4.50
N SER A 194 11.34 -21.60 -5.80
CA SER A 194 11.68 -22.68 -6.73
C SER A 194 13.03 -23.30 -6.39
N ARG A 195 13.04 -24.63 -6.34
CA ARG A 195 14.23 -25.46 -6.18
C ARG A 195 15.07 -25.59 -7.45
N THR A 196 14.41 -25.39 -8.61
CA THR A 196 15.04 -25.59 -9.92
C THR A 196 16.11 -24.54 -10.19
N GLY A 197 17.35 -24.99 -10.46
CA GLY A 197 18.47 -24.08 -10.65
C GLY A 197 18.99 -23.40 -9.36
N THR A 198 18.47 -23.82 -8.19
CA THR A 198 18.86 -23.29 -6.88
C THR A 198 19.28 -24.43 -5.93
N TYR A 199 18.56 -24.66 -4.84
CA TYR A 199 18.95 -25.61 -3.79
C TYR A 199 18.58 -27.07 -4.09
N GLY A 200 17.84 -27.37 -5.15
CA GLY A 200 17.46 -28.75 -5.50
C GLY A 200 16.49 -29.39 -4.52
N GLY A 201 16.52 -30.73 -4.43
CA GLY A 201 15.63 -31.50 -3.55
C GLY A 201 14.35 -31.97 -4.24
N ALA A 202 13.45 -32.59 -3.47
CA ALA A 202 12.23 -33.21 -3.98
C ALA A 202 11.06 -32.23 -4.18
N SER A 203 11.01 -31.16 -3.39
CA SER A 203 9.89 -30.22 -3.37
C SER A 203 10.37 -28.78 -3.21
N ASP A 204 9.64 -27.85 -3.79
CA ASP A 204 9.82 -26.43 -3.55
C ASP A 204 9.50 -26.11 -2.08
N ILE A 205 10.17 -25.10 -1.54
CA ILE A 205 9.84 -24.53 -0.24
C ILE A 205 8.75 -23.48 -0.48
N THR A 206 7.72 -23.44 0.36
CA THR A 206 6.71 -22.38 0.35
C THR A 206 6.73 -21.66 1.68
N VAL A 207 6.49 -20.35 1.63
CA VAL A 207 6.32 -19.49 2.79
C VAL A 207 5.03 -18.68 2.64
N ASN A 208 4.47 -18.19 3.74
CA ASN A 208 3.33 -17.29 3.69
C ASN A 208 3.77 -15.87 4.02
N VAL A 209 3.16 -14.90 3.34
CA VAL A 209 3.28 -13.50 3.74
C VAL A 209 2.60 -13.31 5.09
N ASN A 210 3.32 -12.76 6.05
CA ASN A 210 2.83 -12.48 7.40
C ASN A 210 2.69 -10.96 7.57
N GLY A 211 1.49 -10.48 7.27
CA GLY A 211 1.14 -9.07 7.25
C GLY A 211 1.71 -8.30 6.07
N VAL A 212 1.10 -7.17 5.78
CA VAL A 212 1.57 -6.21 4.79
C VAL A 212 1.80 -4.84 5.44
N GLY A 213 2.69 -4.04 4.88
CA GLY A 213 3.04 -2.73 5.43
C GLY A 213 1.88 -1.71 5.43
N ALA A 214 0.89 -1.91 4.56
CA ALA A 214 -0.28 -1.06 4.46
C ALA A 214 -1.39 -1.52 5.43
N THR A 215 -1.89 -0.59 6.26
CA THR A 215 -3.08 -0.82 7.10
C THR A 215 -4.27 -0.06 6.54
N ALA A 216 -5.47 -0.67 6.61
CA ALA A 216 -6.69 -0.01 6.14
C ALA A 216 -7.06 1.18 7.04
N THR A 217 -7.50 2.25 6.42
CA THR A 217 -8.06 3.44 7.08
C THR A 217 -9.52 3.60 6.66
N TYR A 218 -10.34 4.16 7.53
CA TYR A 218 -11.79 4.23 7.34
C TYR A 218 -12.31 5.62 7.65
N GLN A 219 -13.37 6.02 6.95
CA GLN A 219 -14.18 7.18 7.28
C GLN A 219 -15.62 6.90 6.91
N TRP A 220 -16.47 6.76 7.91
CA TRP A 220 -17.89 6.61 7.71
C TRP A 220 -18.58 7.93 7.40
N GLN A 221 -19.56 7.85 6.51
CA GLN A 221 -20.38 8.96 6.06
C GLN A 221 -21.86 8.61 6.18
N VAL A 222 -22.67 9.62 6.39
CA VAL A 222 -24.13 9.52 6.43
C VAL A 222 -24.74 10.46 5.40
N SER A 223 -25.84 10.04 4.81
CA SER A 223 -26.72 10.85 3.95
C SER A 223 -28.14 10.76 4.45
N THR A 224 -28.78 11.91 4.65
CA THR A 224 -30.20 12.02 5.02
C THR A 224 -31.11 12.23 3.81
N ASP A 225 -30.56 12.55 2.65
CA ASP A 225 -31.28 12.80 1.40
C ASP A 225 -31.06 11.70 0.35
N GLY A 226 -30.21 10.71 0.68
CA GLY A 226 -29.84 9.60 -0.18
C GLY A 226 -28.82 9.91 -1.27
N THR A 227 -28.38 11.17 -1.38
CA THR A 227 -27.49 11.66 -2.45
C THR A 227 -26.21 12.30 -1.91
N ASN A 228 -26.36 13.23 -0.97
CA ASN A 228 -25.23 13.96 -0.40
C ASN A 228 -24.75 13.28 0.88
N PHE A 229 -23.48 12.90 0.90
CA PHE A 229 -22.85 12.21 2.03
C PHE A 229 -21.86 13.13 2.75
N THR A 230 -21.97 13.17 4.07
CA THR A 230 -21.07 13.90 4.97
C THR A 230 -20.46 12.95 6.00
N ASN A 231 -19.29 13.28 6.52
CA ASN A 231 -18.68 12.48 7.56
C ASN A 231 -19.59 12.41 8.79
N THR A 232 -19.71 11.21 9.38
CA THR A 232 -20.50 11.03 10.60
C THR A 232 -19.87 11.82 11.74
N THR A 233 -20.69 12.61 12.45
CA THR A 233 -20.29 13.40 13.61
C THR A 233 -20.91 12.91 14.92
N THR A 234 -21.85 11.96 14.84
CA THR A 234 -22.53 11.32 15.96
C THR A 234 -22.24 9.82 15.95
N GLY A 235 -22.64 9.11 16.98
CA GLY A 235 -22.33 7.69 17.13
C GLY A 235 -20.86 7.45 17.55
N THR A 236 -20.35 6.26 17.29
CA THR A 236 -18.99 5.86 17.70
C THR A 236 -18.25 5.14 16.57
N ASN A 237 -16.92 5.16 16.63
CA ASN A 237 -16.06 4.42 15.72
C ASN A 237 -16.19 4.82 14.23
N SER A 238 -16.38 6.11 13.96
CA SER A 238 -16.52 6.65 12.60
C SER A 238 -15.28 6.43 11.70
N THR A 239 -14.14 6.08 12.29
CA THR A 239 -12.85 5.85 11.61
C THR A 239 -12.34 4.42 11.75
N THR A 240 -13.21 3.47 12.02
CA THR A 240 -12.88 2.02 12.09
C THR A 240 -13.73 1.21 11.13
N ALA A 241 -13.42 -0.08 10.99
CA ALA A 241 -14.16 -0.99 10.11
C ALA A 241 -15.66 -1.11 10.45
N THR A 242 -16.03 -0.86 11.71
CA THR A 242 -17.42 -0.89 12.18
C THR A 242 -17.77 0.45 12.82
N TYR A 243 -18.78 1.09 12.27
CA TYR A 243 -19.40 2.30 12.82
C TYR A 243 -20.69 1.92 13.55
N THR A 244 -20.93 2.53 14.69
CA THR A 244 -22.19 2.37 15.44
C THR A 244 -22.89 3.73 15.54
N THR A 245 -24.16 3.79 15.12
CA THR A 245 -24.96 5.02 15.18
C THR A 245 -25.15 5.48 16.63
N ALA A 246 -25.49 6.75 16.81
CA ALA A 246 -26.17 7.17 18.04
C ALA A 246 -27.49 6.41 18.22
N ALA A 247 -28.16 6.63 19.34
CA ALA A 247 -29.50 6.08 19.57
C ALA A 247 -30.45 6.46 18.42
N VAL A 248 -31.03 5.42 17.79
CA VAL A 248 -31.86 5.58 16.60
C VAL A 248 -33.20 6.21 16.97
N VAL A 249 -33.58 7.23 16.22
CA VAL A 249 -34.85 7.96 16.35
C VAL A 249 -35.66 7.88 15.04
N ALA A 250 -36.94 8.16 15.08
CA ALA A 250 -37.81 8.08 13.90
C ALA A 250 -37.30 8.91 12.70
N GLY A 251 -36.63 10.04 12.97
CA GLY A 251 -36.04 10.89 11.94
C GLY A 251 -34.86 10.28 11.17
N ASP A 252 -34.31 9.17 11.67
CA ASP A 252 -33.21 8.47 10.99
C ASP A 252 -33.70 7.48 9.91
N ASN A 253 -35.02 7.35 9.75
CA ASN A 253 -35.59 6.46 8.75
C ASN A 253 -35.22 6.87 7.33
N GLY A 254 -34.61 5.95 6.60
CA GLY A 254 -34.11 6.20 5.24
C GLY A 254 -32.70 6.74 5.15
N ASN A 255 -32.05 7.08 6.28
CA ASN A 255 -30.65 7.48 6.30
C ASN A 255 -29.78 6.37 5.67
N LYS A 256 -28.80 6.80 4.86
CA LYS A 256 -27.85 5.89 4.22
C LYS A 256 -26.47 6.10 4.79
N TYR A 257 -25.78 4.98 5.01
CA TYR A 257 -24.41 4.95 5.56
C TYR A 257 -23.46 4.29 4.57
N ARG A 258 -22.30 4.88 4.36
CA ARG A 258 -21.21 4.31 3.55
C ARG A 258 -19.87 4.55 4.22
N CYS A 259 -18.86 3.79 3.82
CA CYS A 259 -17.50 3.94 4.31
C CYS A 259 -16.56 4.30 3.15
N ILE A 260 -15.73 5.32 3.35
CA ILE A 260 -14.55 5.57 2.51
C ILE A 260 -13.39 4.83 3.13
N VAL A 261 -12.76 3.95 2.36
CA VAL A 261 -11.64 3.12 2.79
C VAL A 261 -10.39 3.51 2.02
N GLY A 262 -9.30 3.70 2.72
CA GLY A 262 -7.97 3.97 2.17
C GLY A 262 -6.93 3.08 2.85
N THR A 263 -5.66 3.42 2.69
CA THR A 263 -4.55 2.80 3.43
C THR A 263 -3.69 3.84 4.12
N SER A 264 -2.94 3.42 5.12
CA SER A 264 -1.93 4.25 5.79
C SER A 264 -0.80 4.71 4.85
N GLN A 265 -0.66 4.06 3.71
CA GLN A 265 0.36 4.38 2.68
C GLN A 265 -0.21 5.16 1.49
N GLY A 266 -1.42 5.73 1.62
CA GLY A 266 -1.98 6.64 0.64
C GLY A 266 -2.50 5.98 -0.64
N ALA A 267 -2.99 4.73 -0.58
CA ALA A 267 -3.69 4.11 -1.71
C ALA A 267 -4.90 4.93 -2.14
N THR A 268 -5.24 4.82 -3.42
CA THR A 268 -6.50 5.40 -3.93
C THR A 268 -7.67 4.90 -3.10
N LYS A 269 -8.43 5.83 -2.54
CA LYS A 269 -9.56 5.51 -1.67
C LYS A 269 -10.68 4.85 -2.47
N VAL A 270 -11.31 3.84 -1.86
CA VAL A 270 -12.52 3.20 -2.38
C VAL A 270 -13.70 3.50 -1.47
N THR A 271 -14.87 3.66 -2.08
CA THR A 271 -16.10 3.92 -1.34
C THR A 271 -16.99 2.68 -1.37
N SER A 272 -17.51 2.29 -0.22
CA SER A 272 -18.45 1.18 -0.12
C SER A 272 -19.79 1.49 -0.79
N SER A 273 -20.58 0.47 -1.05
CA SER A 273 -22.00 0.62 -1.26
C SER A 273 -22.62 1.32 -0.05
N ALA A 274 -23.74 2.01 -0.25
CA ALA A 274 -24.49 2.61 0.84
C ALA A 274 -25.48 1.58 1.41
N ALA A 275 -25.54 1.48 2.74
CA ALA A 275 -26.53 0.70 3.47
C ALA A 275 -27.63 1.61 4.01
N THR A 276 -28.88 1.21 3.90
CA THR A 276 -30.05 1.98 4.35
C THR A 276 -30.47 1.53 5.75
N LEU A 277 -30.74 2.52 6.62
CA LEU A 277 -31.36 2.29 7.91
C LEU A 277 -32.89 2.46 7.78
N THR A 278 -33.62 1.38 8.02
CA THR A 278 -35.08 1.43 8.15
C THR A 278 -35.44 1.51 9.64
N VAL A 279 -36.21 2.51 10.01
CA VAL A 279 -36.66 2.67 11.40
C VAL A 279 -38.14 2.23 11.52
N THR A 280 -38.41 1.33 12.49
CA THR A 280 -39.72 0.73 12.73
C THR A 280 -40.26 1.11 14.11
#